data_20857edd41f2a78bc44f158e20a4c648
#
_entry.id   20857edd41f2a78bc44f158e20a4c648
#
_cell.length_a   1.000
_cell.length_b   1.000
_cell.length_c   1.000
_cell.angle_alpha   90.00
_cell.angle_beta   90.00
_cell.angle_gamma   90.00
#
_symmetry.space_group_name_H-M   'P 1'
#
loop_
_entity.id
_entity.type
_entity.pdbx_description
1 polymer ?
#
loop_
_entity_poly.entity_id
_entity_poly.type
_entity_poly.pdbx_seq_one_letter_code
_entity_poly.pdbx_strand_id
1 'polypeptide(L)'
;HPTLRRQRQMCIRDSTLQPRPGAAISEAQSDFVLPDVVVRKHNGLWQVELNPATLPKVRLNSVYAGWVNTAKESADRDFMRNNLQEARWFLKSLQTRHDTLLKVATQIVEVQQAFFEHGPEAMKPLILADIAQQVDLHESTISRVTNRKYLVSPRGLFELKYFFSSHVGTQSGGEVSSTAIRALIQKLTADENPRKPLSDNKIATLLKEQNINVARRTVAKYRESLSIPPSNERKQLV
;
A
#
# COMPACT_ATOMS: atom_id res chain seq x y z
N HIS A 1 -4.90 3.68 66.38
CA HIS A 1 -4.41 5.04 66.17
C HIS A 1 -4.77 5.46 64.75
N PRO A 2 -5.49 6.55 64.56
CA PRO A 2 -5.96 6.98 63.22
C PRO A 2 -4.81 7.33 62.24
N THR A 3 -3.65 7.71 62.77
CA THR A 3 -2.44 8.00 61.97
C THR A 3 -1.84 6.75 61.33
N LEU A 4 -1.82 5.60 62.01
CA LEU A 4 -1.32 4.33 61.48
C LEU A 4 -2.22 3.78 60.38
N ARG A 5 -3.52 4.02 60.44
CA ARG A 5 -4.47 3.61 59.41
C ARG A 5 -4.31 4.45 58.13
N ARG A 6 -4.06 5.75 58.26
CA ARG A 6 -3.76 6.64 57.14
C ARG A 6 -2.41 6.31 56.49
N GLN A 7 -1.37 6.02 57.28
CA GLN A 7 -0.08 5.59 56.76
C GLN A 7 -0.18 4.26 55.99
N ARG A 8 -0.91 3.25 56.53
CA ARG A 8 -1.14 2.00 55.78
C ARG A 8 -1.92 2.22 54.48
N GLN A 9 -2.91 3.09 54.45
CA GLN A 9 -3.65 3.41 53.23
C GLN A 9 -2.77 4.18 52.21
N MET A 10 -1.86 5.05 52.65
CA MET A 10 -0.88 5.68 51.76
C MET A 10 0.10 4.66 51.20
N CYS A 11 0.69 3.78 52.02
CA CYS A 11 1.60 2.75 51.53
C CYS A 11 0.95 1.78 50.51
N ILE A 12 -0.33 1.44 50.72
CA ILE A 12 -1.10 0.60 49.78
C ILE A 12 -1.35 1.37 48.48
N ARG A 13 -1.70 2.65 48.55
CA ARG A 13 -1.84 3.49 47.35
C ARG A 13 -0.52 3.64 46.59
N ASP A 14 0.57 3.91 47.29
CA ASP A 14 1.89 4.08 46.66
C ASP A 14 2.38 2.78 46.03
N SER A 15 2.08 1.62 46.61
CA SER A 15 2.42 0.32 46.02
C SER A 15 1.54 -0.07 44.80
N THR A 16 0.35 0.53 44.68
CA THR A 16 -0.55 0.30 43.53
C THR A 16 -0.39 1.34 42.43
N LEU A 17 0.26 2.48 42.73
CA LEU A 17 0.59 3.47 41.72
C LEU A 17 1.72 2.97 40.85
N GLN A 18 1.48 2.93 39.57
CA GLN A 18 2.56 2.66 38.59
C GLN A 18 3.49 3.87 38.55
N PRO A 19 4.78 3.72 38.95
CA PRO A 19 5.75 4.82 38.96
C PRO A 19 6.03 5.41 37.59
N ARG A 20 5.63 4.69 36.55
CA ARG A 20 5.75 5.10 35.13
C ARG A 20 4.43 4.84 34.38
N PRO A 21 3.41 5.70 34.58
CA PRO A 21 2.11 5.53 33.94
C PRO A 21 2.21 5.55 32.39
N GLY A 22 3.21 6.23 31.84
CA GLY A 22 3.51 6.22 30.41
C GLY A 22 4.12 4.91 29.86
N ALA A 23 4.60 4.01 30.75
CA ALA A 23 5.10 2.70 30.30
C ALA A 23 3.97 1.73 29.91
N ALA A 24 2.74 2.02 30.31
CA ALA A 24 1.55 1.29 29.87
C ALA A 24 1.06 1.77 28.48
N ILE A 25 1.45 2.97 28.08
CA ILE A 25 1.29 3.45 26.71
C ILE A 25 2.52 2.92 25.96
N SER A 26 2.43 1.69 25.52
CA SER A 26 3.40 1.13 24.57
C SER A 26 3.49 2.12 23.42
N GLU A 27 4.63 2.77 23.22
CA GLU A 27 4.97 3.34 21.92
C GLU A 27 4.85 2.17 20.95
N ALA A 28 3.79 2.18 20.14
CA ALA A 28 3.64 1.21 19.07
C ALA A 28 4.95 1.25 18.31
N GLN A 29 5.74 0.18 18.40
CA GLN A 29 6.96 0.07 17.61
C GLN A 29 6.53 0.34 16.19
N SER A 30 7.06 1.41 15.60
CA SER A 30 6.78 1.73 14.22
C SER A 30 7.28 0.56 13.38
N ASP A 31 6.36 -0.24 12.87
CA ASP A 31 6.66 -1.33 11.95
C ASP A 31 7.25 -0.72 10.68
N PHE A 32 8.57 -0.86 10.52
CA PHE A 32 9.24 -0.45 9.30
C PHE A 32 8.91 -1.44 8.19
N VAL A 33 8.19 -0.96 7.19
CA VAL A 33 7.89 -1.77 6.00
C VAL A 33 9.03 -1.60 4.99
N LEU A 34 9.69 -2.71 4.63
CA LEU A 34 10.66 -2.74 3.55
C LEU A 34 9.90 -2.81 2.21
N PRO A 35 10.15 -1.88 1.27
CA PRO A 35 9.51 -1.93 -0.04
C PRO A 35 10.05 -3.11 -0.86
N ASP A 36 9.15 -3.79 -1.58
CA ASP A 36 9.51 -4.87 -2.50
C ASP A 36 9.97 -4.32 -3.86
N VAL A 37 9.41 -3.17 -4.25
CA VAL A 37 9.63 -2.53 -5.55
C VAL A 37 10.11 -1.10 -5.34
N VAL A 38 11.09 -0.68 -6.15
CA VAL A 38 11.63 0.69 -6.17
C VAL A 38 11.33 1.31 -7.52
N VAL A 39 10.70 2.47 -7.51
CA VAL A 39 10.39 3.24 -8.73
C VAL A 39 11.19 4.54 -8.71
N ARG A 40 11.99 4.75 -9.74
CA ARG A 40 12.84 5.93 -9.91
C ARG A 40 12.65 6.51 -11.30
N LYS A 41 12.85 7.82 -11.42
CA LYS A 41 12.87 8.49 -12.71
C LYS A 41 14.32 8.61 -13.19
N HIS A 42 14.62 7.99 -14.32
CA HIS A 42 15.92 8.06 -14.96
C HIS A 42 15.77 8.51 -16.42
N ASN A 43 16.49 9.56 -16.82
CA ASN A 43 16.42 10.13 -18.19
C ASN A 43 14.98 10.46 -18.66
N GLY A 44 14.12 10.91 -17.73
CA GLY A 44 12.72 11.23 -18.05
C GLY A 44 11.76 10.03 -18.07
N LEU A 45 12.26 8.81 -17.99
CA LEU A 45 11.46 7.58 -17.97
C LEU A 45 11.36 7.01 -16.54
N TRP A 46 10.22 6.43 -16.20
CA TRP A 46 10.02 5.73 -14.94
C TRP A 46 10.59 4.31 -15.04
N GLN A 47 11.55 4.00 -14.20
CA GLN A 47 12.15 2.67 -14.08
C GLN A 47 11.65 1.97 -12.83
N VAL A 48 11.39 0.68 -12.98
CA VAL A 48 10.87 -0.20 -11.92
C VAL A 48 11.90 -1.28 -11.65
N GLU A 49 12.34 -1.40 -10.42
CA GLU A 49 13.34 -2.38 -10.00
C GLU A 49 12.84 -3.11 -8.74
N LEU A 50 13.19 -4.39 -8.62
CA LEU A 50 12.96 -5.12 -7.39
C LEU A 50 14.02 -4.74 -6.36
N ASN A 51 13.60 -4.60 -5.10
CA ASN A 51 14.53 -4.30 -4.02
C ASN A 51 15.38 -5.54 -3.68
N PRO A 52 16.70 -5.50 -3.90
CA PRO A 52 17.56 -6.64 -3.63
C PRO A 52 17.64 -7.01 -2.13
N ALA A 53 17.24 -6.11 -1.22
CA ALA A 53 17.22 -6.37 0.22
C ALA A 53 16.06 -7.30 0.63
N THR A 54 14.98 -7.34 -0.14
CA THR A 54 13.81 -8.20 0.12
C THR A 54 13.87 -9.53 -0.61
N LEU A 55 14.80 -9.67 -1.56
CA LEU A 55 14.94 -10.89 -2.35
C LEU A 55 15.78 -11.95 -1.63
N PRO A 56 15.30 -13.19 -1.48
CA PRO A 56 16.08 -14.26 -0.91
C PRO A 56 17.26 -14.61 -1.84
N LYS A 57 18.49 -14.54 -1.32
CA LYS A 57 19.70 -14.90 -2.03
C LYS A 57 19.98 -16.40 -1.88
N VAL A 58 19.30 -17.23 -2.64
CA VAL A 58 19.41 -18.70 -2.59
C VAL A 58 20.06 -19.21 -3.86
N ARG A 59 20.98 -20.16 -3.73
CA ARG A 59 21.64 -20.84 -4.84
C ARG A 59 21.80 -22.33 -4.56
N LEU A 60 21.83 -23.14 -5.59
CA LEU A 60 22.21 -24.53 -5.48
C LEU A 60 23.71 -24.67 -5.20
N ASN A 61 24.05 -25.55 -4.25
CA ASN A 61 25.45 -25.88 -4.04
C ASN A 61 25.92 -26.83 -5.16
N SER A 62 26.88 -26.38 -5.95
CA SER A 62 27.42 -27.11 -7.10
C SER A 62 28.09 -28.44 -6.72
N VAL A 63 28.70 -28.53 -5.52
CA VAL A 63 29.36 -29.74 -5.02
C VAL A 63 28.33 -30.85 -4.83
N TYR A 64 27.23 -30.58 -4.11
CA TYR A 64 26.18 -31.57 -3.92
C TYR A 64 25.47 -31.93 -5.23
N ALA A 65 25.30 -30.98 -6.13
CA ALA A 65 24.74 -31.24 -7.46
C ALA A 65 25.64 -32.19 -8.30
N GLY A 66 26.97 -32.12 -8.10
CA GLY A 66 27.92 -33.03 -8.76
C GLY A 66 27.87 -34.45 -8.22
N TRP A 67 27.59 -34.63 -6.93
CA TRP A 67 27.54 -35.96 -6.30
C TRP A 67 26.44 -36.87 -6.81
N VAL A 68 25.38 -36.33 -7.35
CA VAL A 68 24.30 -37.12 -7.98
C VAL A 68 24.82 -38.04 -9.06
N ASN A 69 25.87 -37.63 -9.77
CA ASN A 69 26.48 -38.45 -10.84
C ASN A 69 27.51 -39.45 -10.32
N THR A 70 28.06 -39.27 -9.12
CA THR A 70 29.13 -40.09 -8.53
C THR A 70 28.61 -41.11 -7.50
N ALA A 71 27.35 -41.01 -7.10
CA ALA A 71 26.75 -41.95 -6.15
C ALA A 71 26.73 -43.36 -6.71
N LYS A 72 27.30 -44.32 -5.94
CA LYS A 72 27.46 -45.73 -6.36
C LYS A 72 26.17 -46.52 -6.18
N GLU A 73 25.43 -46.28 -5.11
CA GLU A 73 24.17 -46.98 -4.83
C GLU A 73 23.00 -46.31 -5.58
N SER A 74 22.11 -47.15 -6.15
CA SER A 74 20.95 -46.68 -6.91
C SER A 74 19.97 -45.89 -6.04
N ALA A 75 19.72 -46.35 -4.81
CA ALA A 75 18.80 -45.70 -3.87
C ALA A 75 19.28 -44.28 -3.48
N ASP A 76 20.56 -44.12 -3.16
CA ASP A 76 21.16 -42.83 -2.84
C ASP A 76 21.15 -41.90 -4.02
N ARG A 77 21.40 -42.41 -5.22
CA ARG A 77 21.36 -41.61 -6.46
C ARG A 77 19.96 -41.08 -6.75
N ASP A 78 18.95 -41.92 -6.58
CA ASP A 78 17.55 -41.54 -6.80
C ASP A 78 17.10 -40.52 -5.74
N PHE A 79 17.46 -40.72 -4.49
CA PHE A 79 17.22 -39.75 -3.43
C PHE A 79 17.85 -38.36 -3.74
N MET A 80 19.13 -38.33 -4.08
CA MET A 80 19.84 -37.10 -4.41
C MET A 80 19.25 -36.40 -5.65
N ARG A 81 18.87 -37.22 -6.68
CA ARG A 81 18.25 -36.68 -7.90
C ARG A 81 16.92 -36.00 -7.62
N ASN A 82 16.06 -36.63 -6.81
CA ASN A 82 14.76 -36.09 -6.45
C ASN A 82 14.90 -34.79 -5.66
N ASN A 83 15.76 -34.77 -4.64
CA ASN A 83 16.03 -33.56 -3.86
C ASN A 83 16.63 -32.43 -4.72
N LEU A 84 17.54 -32.75 -5.65
CA LEU A 84 18.10 -31.76 -6.57
C LEU A 84 17.03 -31.19 -7.50
N GLN A 85 16.11 -32.02 -7.97
CA GLN A 85 15.01 -31.57 -8.81
C GLN A 85 14.03 -30.70 -8.05
N GLU A 86 13.68 -31.07 -6.84
CA GLU A 86 12.83 -30.27 -5.96
C GLU A 86 13.47 -28.90 -5.67
N ALA A 87 14.76 -28.86 -5.34
CA ALA A 87 15.50 -27.61 -5.13
C ALA A 87 15.54 -26.72 -6.38
N ARG A 88 15.67 -27.32 -7.59
CA ARG A 88 15.58 -26.56 -8.87
C ARG A 88 14.18 -25.99 -9.10
N TRP A 89 13.14 -26.74 -8.80
CA TRP A 89 11.75 -26.26 -8.91
C TRP A 89 11.49 -25.12 -7.94
N PHE A 90 11.99 -25.26 -6.70
CA PHE A 90 11.88 -24.18 -5.73
C PHE A 90 12.53 -22.88 -6.21
N LEU A 91 13.77 -22.95 -6.69
CA LEU A 91 14.46 -21.78 -7.25
C LEU A 91 13.71 -21.18 -8.44
N LYS A 92 13.22 -22.03 -9.36
CA LYS A 92 12.42 -21.58 -10.49
C LYS A 92 11.12 -20.90 -10.04
N SER A 93 10.46 -21.42 -9.02
CA SER A 93 9.23 -20.84 -8.48
C SER A 93 9.48 -19.45 -7.85
N LEU A 94 10.60 -19.28 -7.13
CA LEU A 94 11.02 -17.97 -6.60
C LEU A 94 11.28 -16.99 -7.74
N GLN A 95 12.02 -17.39 -8.76
CA GLN A 95 12.30 -16.55 -9.92
C GLN A 95 11.02 -16.15 -10.64
N THR A 96 10.13 -17.09 -10.94
CA THR A 96 8.83 -16.80 -11.57
C THR A 96 8.00 -15.81 -10.74
N ARG A 97 8.03 -15.94 -9.41
CA ARG A 97 7.34 -15.00 -8.52
C ARG A 97 7.91 -13.59 -8.62
N HIS A 98 9.24 -13.46 -8.67
CA HIS A 98 9.91 -12.16 -8.82
C HIS A 98 9.63 -11.54 -10.18
N ASP A 99 9.73 -12.32 -11.25
CA ASP A 99 9.44 -11.88 -12.62
C ASP A 99 7.98 -11.42 -12.75
N THR A 100 7.05 -12.16 -12.13
CA THR A 100 5.63 -11.79 -12.12
C THR A 100 5.40 -10.47 -11.37
N LEU A 101 6.01 -10.31 -10.19
CA LEU A 101 5.91 -9.07 -9.41
C LEU A 101 6.47 -7.88 -10.21
N LEU A 102 7.62 -8.05 -10.85
CA LEU A 102 8.24 -7.01 -11.66
C LEU A 102 7.34 -6.63 -12.85
N LYS A 103 6.84 -7.60 -13.61
CA LYS A 103 5.92 -7.38 -14.74
C LYS A 103 4.67 -6.59 -14.30
N VAL A 104 4.02 -7.04 -13.22
CA VAL A 104 2.81 -6.38 -12.71
C VAL A 104 3.11 -4.95 -12.23
N ALA A 105 4.20 -4.76 -11.48
CA ALA A 105 4.59 -3.45 -11.00
C ALA A 105 4.94 -2.49 -12.15
N THR A 106 5.65 -2.96 -13.17
CA THR A 106 5.98 -2.17 -14.38
C THR A 106 4.71 -1.72 -15.07
N GLN A 107 3.75 -2.62 -15.27
CA GLN A 107 2.49 -2.29 -15.93
C GLN A 107 1.65 -1.29 -15.13
N ILE A 108 1.60 -1.43 -13.80
CA ILE A 108 0.94 -0.44 -12.93
C ILE A 108 1.60 0.94 -13.09
N VAL A 109 2.94 1.02 -13.08
CA VAL A 109 3.67 2.28 -13.21
C VAL A 109 3.45 2.92 -14.58
N GLU A 110 3.44 2.14 -15.66
CA GLU A 110 3.15 2.61 -17.02
C GLU A 110 1.75 3.23 -17.13
N VAL A 111 0.73 2.60 -16.56
CA VAL A 111 -0.63 3.14 -16.56
C VAL A 111 -0.75 4.38 -15.69
N GLN A 112 -0.05 4.39 -14.54
CA GLN A 112 -0.13 5.43 -13.51
C GLN A 112 0.96 6.51 -13.61
N GLN A 113 1.58 6.72 -14.77
CA GLN A 113 2.62 7.75 -14.96
C GLN A 113 2.15 9.14 -14.49
N ALA A 114 0.90 9.50 -14.79
CA ALA A 114 0.32 10.77 -14.37
C ALA A 114 0.27 10.92 -12.84
N PHE A 115 0.03 9.84 -12.10
CA PHE A 115 0.10 9.84 -10.64
C PHE A 115 1.51 10.15 -10.14
N PHE A 116 2.53 9.54 -10.72
CA PHE A 116 3.92 9.77 -10.33
C PHE A 116 4.40 11.18 -10.67
N GLU A 117 3.88 11.81 -11.74
CA GLU A 117 4.21 13.19 -12.12
C GLU A 117 3.44 14.22 -11.31
N HIS A 118 2.12 14.10 -11.24
CA HIS A 118 1.22 15.15 -10.73
C HIS A 118 0.63 14.82 -9.35
N GLY A 119 0.68 13.57 -8.91
CA GLY A 119 0.17 13.17 -7.60
C GLY A 119 -1.20 12.47 -7.65
N PRO A 120 -1.82 12.30 -6.46
CA PRO A 120 -3.06 11.54 -6.32
C PRO A 120 -4.22 12.08 -7.15
N GLU A 121 -4.23 13.38 -7.43
CA GLU A 121 -5.26 14.06 -8.24
C GLU A 121 -5.31 13.53 -9.69
N ALA A 122 -4.15 13.12 -10.23
CA ALA A 122 -4.00 12.62 -11.59
C ALA A 122 -4.04 11.09 -11.70
N MET A 123 -4.49 10.41 -10.65
CA MET A 123 -4.57 8.95 -10.62
C MET A 123 -5.63 8.45 -11.58
N LYS A 124 -5.24 7.58 -12.52
CA LYS A 124 -6.15 6.92 -13.43
C LYS A 124 -6.89 5.76 -12.73
N PRO A 125 -8.15 5.52 -13.05
CA PRO A 125 -8.84 4.32 -12.60
C PRO A 125 -8.17 3.08 -13.18
N LEU A 126 -8.04 2.03 -12.37
CA LEU A 126 -7.37 0.80 -12.76
C LEU A 126 -8.05 -0.37 -12.05
N ILE A 127 -8.48 -1.37 -12.80
CA ILE A 127 -9.02 -2.61 -12.24
C ILE A 127 -8.07 -3.78 -12.46
N LEU A 128 -8.26 -4.84 -11.67
CA LEU A 128 -7.38 -6.03 -11.75
C LEU A 128 -7.44 -6.70 -13.12
N ALA A 129 -8.62 -6.69 -13.77
CA ALA A 129 -8.82 -7.27 -15.09
C ALA A 129 -7.95 -6.60 -16.19
N ASP A 130 -7.79 -5.28 -16.13
CA ASP A 130 -6.99 -4.53 -17.11
C ASP A 130 -5.53 -4.97 -17.09
N ILE A 131 -4.94 -5.05 -15.90
CA ILE A 131 -3.57 -5.52 -15.72
C ILE A 131 -3.46 -7.01 -16.08
N ALA A 132 -4.44 -7.82 -15.68
CA ALA A 132 -4.47 -9.25 -15.97
C ALA A 132 -4.40 -9.52 -17.48
N GLN A 133 -5.17 -8.78 -18.28
CA GLN A 133 -5.17 -8.87 -19.73
C GLN A 133 -3.83 -8.41 -20.33
N GLN A 134 -3.25 -7.31 -19.84
CA GLN A 134 -2.00 -6.76 -20.36
C GLN A 134 -0.78 -7.64 -20.08
N VAL A 135 -0.77 -8.34 -18.93
CA VAL A 135 0.35 -9.20 -18.50
C VAL A 135 0.13 -10.68 -18.86
N ASP A 136 -1.03 -11.01 -19.45
CA ASP A 136 -1.45 -12.39 -19.79
C ASP A 136 -1.45 -13.32 -18.56
N LEU A 137 -2.09 -12.84 -17.49
CA LEU A 137 -2.24 -13.58 -16.22
C LEU A 137 -3.68 -13.52 -15.73
N HIS A 138 -4.06 -14.48 -14.88
CA HIS A 138 -5.39 -14.47 -14.26
C HIS A 138 -5.48 -13.40 -13.15
N GLU A 139 -6.65 -12.75 -13.00
CA GLU A 139 -6.88 -11.70 -11.99
C GLU A 139 -6.54 -12.15 -10.55
N SER A 140 -6.82 -13.41 -10.22
CA SER A 140 -6.47 -13.95 -8.89
C SER A 140 -4.96 -13.98 -8.63
N THR A 141 -4.14 -14.12 -9.68
CA THR A 141 -2.68 -14.03 -9.59
C THR A 141 -2.26 -12.60 -9.31
N ILE A 142 -2.84 -11.63 -10.04
CA ILE A 142 -2.57 -10.20 -9.82
C ILE A 142 -2.94 -9.80 -8.38
N SER A 143 -4.14 -10.19 -7.94
CA SER A 143 -4.59 -9.92 -6.56
C SER A 143 -3.65 -10.49 -5.49
N ARG A 144 -3.12 -11.71 -5.68
CA ARG A 144 -2.17 -12.33 -4.74
C ARG A 144 -0.80 -11.66 -4.76
N VAL A 145 -0.33 -11.28 -5.95
CA VAL A 145 0.98 -10.64 -6.13
C VAL A 145 1.00 -9.22 -5.59
N THR A 146 -0.11 -8.49 -5.66
CA THR A 146 -0.20 -7.09 -5.22
C THR A 146 -0.56 -6.92 -3.74
N ASN A 147 -1.09 -7.96 -3.09
CA ASN A 147 -1.47 -7.91 -1.68
C ASN A 147 -0.24 -7.89 -0.76
N ARG A 148 -0.19 -6.93 0.17
CA ARG A 148 0.91 -6.72 1.11
C ARG A 148 2.27 -6.57 0.43
N LYS A 149 2.30 -6.00 -0.78
CA LYS A 149 3.50 -5.66 -1.52
C LYS A 149 3.59 -4.15 -1.67
N TYR A 150 4.75 -3.62 -1.34
CA TYR A 150 4.97 -2.18 -1.25
C TYR A 150 5.92 -1.69 -2.33
N LEU A 151 5.59 -0.51 -2.85
CA LEU A 151 6.37 0.21 -3.84
C LEU A 151 6.82 1.53 -3.23
N VAL A 152 8.11 1.82 -3.31
CA VAL A 152 8.66 3.13 -2.96
C VAL A 152 8.90 3.97 -4.21
N SER A 153 8.46 5.21 -4.17
CA SER A 153 8.66 6.20 -5.22
C SER A 153 9.12 7.53 -4.61
N PRO A 154 9.56 8.52 -5.41
CA PRO A 154 9.87 9.86 -4.91
C PRO A 154 8.71 10.55 -4.19
N ARG A 155 7.45 10.10 -4.43
CA ARG A 155 6.24 10.61 -3.76
C ARG A 155 5.92 9.90 -2.44
N GLY A 156 6.62 8.83 -2.10
CA GLY A 156 6.41 8.06 -0.88
C GLY A 156 6.27 6.57 -1.09
N LEU A 157 5.88 5.89 -0.03
CA LEU A 157 5.65 4.45 0.03
C LEU A 157 4.16 4.15 -0.17
N PHE A 158 3.85 3.26 -1.10
CA PHE A 158 2.48 2.85 -1.43
C PHE A 158 2.38 1.33 -1.50
N GLU A 159 1.26 0.77 -1.03
CA GLU A 159 0.93 -0.62 -1.33
C GLU A 159 0.53 -0.72 -2.82
N LEU A 160 0.96 -1.78 -3.53
CA LEU A 160 0.57 -1.98 -4.94
C LEU A 160 -0.96 -2.03 -5.11
N LYS A 161 -1.66 -2.54 -4.11
CA LYS A 161 -3.12 -2.57 -4.09
C LYS A 161 -3.77 -1.17 -4.09
N TYR A 162 -3.07 -0.15 -3.62
CA TYR A 162 -3.56 1.23 -3.59
C TYR A 162 -3.92 1.77 -4.98
N PHE A 163 -3.22 1.31 -6.03
CA PHE A 163 -3.44 1.75 -7.40
C PHE A 163 -4.69 1.16 -8.04
N PHE A 164 -5.25 0.09 -7.46
CA PHE A 164 -6.52 -0.48 -7.91
C PHE A 164 -7.68 0.23 -7.22
N SER A 165 -8.30 1.15 -7.92
CA SER A 165 -9.41 1.96 -7.42
C SER A 165 -10.63 1.83 -8.31
N SER A 166 -11.81 1.84 -7.71
CA SER A 166 -13.06 1.91 -8.46
C SER A 166 -13.15 3.22 -9.25
N HIS A 167 -13.70 3.12 -10.44
CA HIS A 167 -13.95 4.26 -11.31
C HIS A 167 -15.30 4.93 -11.01
N VAL A 168 -15.37 6.23 -11.25
CA VAL A 168 -16.59 7.02 -11.23
C VAL A 168 -16.70 7.67 -12.61
N GLY A 169 -17.85 7.48 -13.26
CA GLY A 169 -18.09 8.01 -14.60
C GLY A 169 -18.09 9.55 -14.64
N THR A 170 -17.54 10.11 -15.71
CA THR A 170 -17.60 11.54 -16.01
C THR A 170 -18.73 11.86 -16.97
N GLN A 171 -19.14 13.12 -17.07
CA GLN A 171 -20.16 13.54 -18.05
C GLN A 171 -19.70 13.42 -19.51
N SER A 172 -18.41 13.46 -19.74
CA SER A 172 -17.79 13.37 -21.07
C SER A 172 -17.44 11.94 -21.49
N GLY A 173 -17.90 10.90 -20.75
CA GLY A 173 -17.64 9.49 -21.02
C GLY A 173 -16.26 8.99 -20.56
N GLY A 174 -15.50 9.82 -19.84
CA GLY A 174 -14.26 9.41 -19.18
C GLY A 174 -14.51 8.78 -17.80
N GLU A 175 -13.46 8.24 -17.23
CA GLU A 175 -13.48 7.64 -15.89
C GLU A 175 -12.46 8.33 -14.98
N VAL A 176 -12.83 8.60 -13.74
CA VAL A 176 -11.95 9.19 -12.73
C VAL A 176 -11.87 8.24 -11.53
N SER A 177 -10.67 8.08 -10.99
CA SER A 177 -10.47 7.20 -9.84
C SER A 177 -11.09 7.79 -8.57
N SER A 178 -11.64 6.92 -7.73
CA SER A 178 -12.18 7.35 -6.42
C SER A 178 -11.10 8.01 -5.53
N THR A 179 -9.84 7.63 -5.71
CA THR A 179 -8.70 8.22 -5.01
C THR A 179 -8.42 9.64 -5.49
N ALA A 180 -8.49 9.90 -6.80
CA ALA A 180 -8.35 11.25 -7.35
C ALA A 180 -9.45 12.19 -6.84
N ILE A 181 -10.69 11.71 -6.77
CA ILE A 181 -11.82 12.50 -6.23
C ILE A 181 -11.58 12.85 -4.75
N ARG A 182 -11.09 11.90 -3.94
CA ARG A 182 -10.75 12.16 -2.53
C ARG A 182 -9.64 13.21 -2.41
N ALA A 183 -8.60 13.11 -3.23
CA ALA A 183 -7.51 14.08 -3.25
C ALA A 183 -8.01 15.50 -3.65
N LEU A 184 -8.90 15.61 -4.63
CA LEU A 184 -9.51 16.87 -5.02
C LEU A 184 -10.39 17.46 -3.90
N ILE A 185 -11.18 16.63 -3.22
CA ILE A 185 -11.99 17.09 -2.07
C ILE A 185 -11.08 17.59 -0.95
N GLN A 186 -10.01 16.87 -0.65
CA GLN A 186 -9.04 17.28 0.37
C GLN A 186 -8.38 18.64 0.03
N LYS A 187 -8.00 18.84 -1.22
CA LYS A 187 -7.41 20.08 -1.71
C LYS A 187 -8.41 21.24 -1.63
N LEU A 188 -9.63 21.06 -2.17
CA LEU A 188 -10.69 22.08 -2.09
C LEU A 188 -11.01 22.48 -0.66
N THR A 189 -10.92 21.53 0.28
CA THR A 189 -11.16 21.79 1.71
C THR A 189 -9.96 22.47 2.37
N ALA A 190 -8.73 22.18 1.95
CA ALA A 190 -7.53 22.86 2.46
C ALA A 190 -7.43 24.31 1.99
N ASP A 191 -7.88 24.59 0.76
CA ASP A 191 -7.84 25.90 0.14
C ASP A 191 -9.09 26.76 0.45
N GLU A 192 -10.06 26.24 1.25
CA GLU A 192 -11.31 26.96 1.56
C GLU A 192 -11.11 28.11 2.54
N ASN A 193 -12.02 29.08 2.48
CA ASN A 193 -12.05 30.20 3.44
C ASN A 193 -12.65 29.71 4.79
N PRO A 194 -11.90 29.79 5.92
CA PRO A 194 -12.37 29.31 7.23
C PRO A 194 -13.66 30.00 7.73
N ARG A 195 -13.91 31.24 7.31
CA ARG A 195 -15.14 31.97 7.67
C ARG A 195 -16.37 31.52 6.87
N LYS A 196 -16.14 30.96 5.67
CA LYS A 196 -17.20 30.50 4.78
C LYS A 196 -16.83 29.18 4.11
N PRO A 197 -16.79 28.08 4.89
CA PRO A 197 -16.38 26.78 4.38
C PRO A 197 -17.33 26.24 3.32
N LEU A 198 -16.81 25.44 2.41
CA LEU A 198 -17.55 24.85 1.29
C LEU A 198 -18.53 23.78 1.79
N SER A 199 -19.79 23.90 1.41
CA SER A 199 -20.76 22.84 1.66
C SER A 199 -20.57 21.67 0.69
N ASP A 200 -21.02 20.47 1.06
CA ASP A 200 -20.94 19.27 0.20
C ASP A 200 -21.64 19.50 -1.17
N ASN A 201 -22.71 20.34 -1.23
CA ASN A 201 -23.33 20.74 -2.48
C ASN A 201 -22.39 21.63 -3.33
N LYS A 202 -21.70 22.59 -2.70
CA LYS A 202 -20.78 23.46 -3.39
C LYS A 202 -19.58 22.68 -3.94
N ILE A 203 -19.05 21.76 -3.16
CA ILE A 203 -17.97 20.84 -3.60
C ILE A 203 -18.44 20.00 -4.79
N ALA A 204 -19.65 19.44 -4.75
CA ALA A 204 -20.21 18.68 -5.88
C ALA A 204 -20.38 19.55 -7.14
N THR A 205 -20.74 20.82 -7.00
CA THR A 205 -20.83 21.77 -8.13
C THR A 205 -19.46 22.05 -8.73
N LEU A 206 -18.43 22.33 -7.89
CA LEU A 206 -17.06 22.55 -8.33
C LEU A 206 -16.45 21.33 -9.04
N LEU A 207 -16.71 20.12 -8.53
CA LEU A 207 -16.30 18.88 -9.20
C LEU A 207 -17.00 18.71 -10.55
N LYS A 208 -18.29 19.09 -10.64
CA LYS A 208 -19.05 19.06 -11.90
C LYS A 208 -18.49 20.03 -12.94
N GLU A 209 -18.03 21.21 -12.54
CA GLU A 209 -17.33 22.17 -13.39
C GLU A 209 -16.03 21.60 -13.98
N GLN A 210 -15.40 20.68 -13.24
CA GLN A 210 -14.23 19.90 -13.69
C GLN A 210 -14.61 18.61 -14.47
N ASN A 211 -15.85 18.49 -14.94
CA ASN A 211 -16.41 17.34 -15.64
C ASN A 211 -16.53 16.05 -14.80
N ILE A 212 -16.38 16.13 -13.48
CA ILE A 212 -16.53 14.97 -12.58
C ILE A 212 -17.94 14.96 -12.00
N ASN A 213 -18.74 13.97 -12.41
CA ASN A 213 -20.14 13.87 -11.97
C ASN A 213 -20.26 13.07 -10.67
N VAL A 214 -20.24 13.77 -9.54
CA VAL A 214 -20.35 13.13 -8.22
C VAL A 214 -21.58 13.66 -7.49
N ALA A 215 -22.41 12.75 -6.98
CA ALA A 215 -23.57 13.13 -6.17
C ALA A 215 -23.13 13.68 -4.80
N ARG A 216 -23.90 14.64 -4.24
CA ARG A 216 -23.66 15.20 -2.89
C ARG A 216 -23.43 14.10 -1.83
N ARG A 217 -24.24 13.03 -1.85
CA ARG A 217 -24.10 11.91 -0.88
C ARG A 217 -22.73 11.23 -0.98
N THR A 218 -22.21 11.08 -2.19
CA THR A 218 -20.87 10.50 -2.43
C THR A 218 -19.77 11.44 -1.95
N VAL A 219 -19.92 12.75 -2.16
CA VAL A 219 -18.99 13.76 -1.62
C VAL A 219 -18.96 13.70 -0.09
N ALA A 220 -20.12 13.64 0.57
CA ALA A 220 -20.21 13.50 2.02
C ALA A 220 -19.50 12.22 2.51
N LYS A 221 -19.75 11.07 1.86
CA LYS A 221 -19.08 9.80 2.17
C LYS A 221 -17.55 9.87 2.02
N TYR A 222 -17.05 10.51 0.98
CA TYR A 222 -15.61 10.68 0.76
C TYR A 222 -15.00 11.64 1.78
N ARG A 223 -15.68 12.76 2.10
CA ARG A 223 -15.26 13.70 3.15
C ARG A 223 -15.14 13.00 4.51
N GLU A 224 -16.16 12.22 4.89
CA GLU A 224 -16.16 11.44 6.13
C GLU A 224 -15.01 10.40 6.16
N SER A 225 -14.74 9.73 5.05
CA SER A 225 -13.61 8.79 4.95
C SER A 225 -12.24 9.45 5.10
N LEU A 226 -12.16 10.77 4.87
CA LEU A 226 -10.97 11.60 5.08
C LEU A 226 -10.94 12.23 6.48
N SER A 227 -11.91 11.90 7.35
CA SER A 227 -12.07 12.50 8.69
C SER A 227 -12.19 14.04 8.66
N ILE A 228 -12.75 14.59 7.58
CA ILE A 228 -13.01 16.02 7.44
C ILE A 228 -14.41 16.32 7.99
N PRO A 229 -14.58 17.20 9.00
CA PRO A 229 -15.88 17.51 9.57
C PRO A 229 -16.79 18.28 8.59
N PRO A 230 -18.11 18.32 8.80
CA PRO A 230 -19.05 19.05 7.95
C PRO A 230 -18.79 20.57 7.99
N SER A 231 -19.27 21.29 6.97
CA SER A 231 -19.02 22.74 6.82
C SER A 231 -19.42 23.57 8.05
N ASN A 232 -20.46 23.14 8.79
CA ASN A 232 -20.91 23.84 9.99
C ASN A 232 -19.87 23.79 11.13
N GLU A 233 -19.17 22.69 11.27
CA GLU A 233 -18.14 22.49 12.31
C GLU A 233 -16.79 23.09 11.90
N ARG A 234 -16.53 23.19 10.59
CA ARG A 234 -15.30 23.81 10.07
C ARG A 234 -15.33 25.36 10.11
N LYS A 235 -16.52 25.95 10.31
CA LYS A 235 -16.67 27.39 10.30
C LYS A 235 -16.01 28.01 11.54
N GLN A 236 -15.03 28.88 11.31
CA GLN A 236 -14.40 29.69 12.34
C GLN A 236 -15.09 31.04 12.45
N LEU A 237 -15.44 31.44 13.68
CA LEU A 237 -16.17 32.69 13.99
C LEU A 237 -15.23 33.83 14.39
N VAL A 238 -13.93 33.71 14.12
CA VAL A 238 -12.94 34.74 14.46
C VAL A 238 -12.82 35.79 13.34
#